data_025aadba674ba6c0933bdb131f37fea2
#
_entry.id   025aadba674ba6c0933bdb131f37fea2
#
_cell.length_a   1.000
_cell.length_b   1.000
_cell.length_c   1.000
_cell.angle_alpha   90.00
_cell.angle_beta   90.00
_cell.angle_gamma   90.00
#
_symmetry.space_group_name_H-M   'P 1'
#
loop_
_entity.id
_entity.type
_entity.pdbx_description
1 polymer ?
#
loop_
_entity_poly.entity_id
_entity_poly.type
_entity_poly.pdbx_seq_one_letter_code
_entity_poly.pdbx_strand_id
1 'polypeptide(L)'
;MNRAYPSVDEAVADVFDNATIALGGFFTAGSPIRLTEALANQGAKNLTIIVQSVGIGNWEVNMLLETHQVRKVICNYPFFRSASRVSLFEQQLRAGEVECEVYPLGTFIEKLRAGGAGIAGFYTPTGVGTLVAEGKECRVFNDKEYLLELALSPDFAFVHAYKGDSYGNLVYRETSRNYNPEMAMSANITIAEVENLVGPGEINPDQVHTPGIFVQRVVKVDRPDIDVTIEVSPEQMNT
;
A
#
# COMPACT_ATOMS: atom_id res chain seq x y z
N MET A 1 13.67 17.78 13.37
CA MET A 1 14.69 16.92 12.71
C MET A 1 14.38 16.97 11.22
N ASN A 2 15.35 17.24 10.37
CA ASN A 2 15.13 17.28 8.91
C ASN A 2 14.97 15.84 8.39
N ARG A 3 13.89 15.56 7.67
CA ARG A 3 13.54 14.25 7.08
C ARG A 3 13.58 14.26 5.56
N ALA A 4 14.00 15.37 4.95
CA ALA A 4 14.15 15.47 3.50
C ALA A 4 15.34 14.64 3.02
N TYR A 5 15.11 13.80 2.03
CA TYR A 5 16.11 12.97 1.37
C TYR A 5 16.43 13.55 -0.02
N PRO A 6 17.68 13.44 -0.47
CA PRO A 6 18.10 14.04 -1.75
C PRO A 6 17.59 13.25 -2.97
N SER A 7 17.36 11.94 -2.83
CA SER A 7 16.86 11.08 -3.92
C SER A 7 16.00 9.92 -3.40
N VAL A 8 15.21 9.34 -4.30
CA VAL A 8 14.43 8.12 -4.01
C VAL A 8 15.34 6.93 -3.73
N ASP A 9 16.47 6.84 -4.43
CA ASP A 9 17.44 5.74 -4.27
C ASP A 9 18.04 5.74 -2.85
N GLU A 10 18.43 6.92 -2.35
CA GLU A 10 18.91 7.03 -0.97
C GLU A 10 17.79 6.77 0.05
N ALA A 11 16.56 7.15 -0.28
CA ALA A 11 15.43 6.95 0.62
C ALA A 11 15.06 5.47 0.80
N VAL A 12 15.32 4.60 -0.18
CA VAL A 12 15.02 3.15 -0.13
C VAL A 12 16.27 2.27 0.08
N ALA A 13 17.46 2.85 0.21
CA ALA A 13 18.73 2.13 0.18
C ALA A 13 18.89 1.02 1.25
N ASP A 14 18.22 1.15 2.38
CA ASP A 14 18.25 0.20 3.50
C ASP A 14 17.06 -0.77 3.53
N VAL A 15 16.24 -0.83 2.49
CA VAL A 15 15.23 -1.88 2.36
C VAL A 15 15.94 -3.22 2.19
N PHE A 16 15.57 -4.19 3.01
CA PHE A 16 16.27 -5.47 3.12
C PHE A 16 15.43 -6.62 2.55
N ASP A 17 16.10 -7.74 2.25
CA ASP A 17 15.43 -8.98 1.82
C ASP A 17 14.45 -9.48 2.87
N ASN A 18 13.30 -10.00 2.42
CA ASN A 18 12.19 -10.44 3.24
C ASN A 18 11.42 -9.32 3.95
N ALA A 19 11.67 -8.04 3.67
CA ALA A 19 10.92 -6.94 4.24
C ALA A 19 9.43 -7.01 3.87
N THR A 20 8.60 -6.51 4.77
CA THR A 20 7.18 -6.28 4.54
C THR A 20 6.96 -4.80 4.25
N ILE A 21 6.37 -4.50 3.08
CA ILE A 21 6.23 -3.13 2.58
C ILE A 21 4.76 -2.84 2.27
N ALA A 22 4.21 -1.80 2.87
CA ALA A 22 2.89 -1.29 2.54
C ALA A 22 2.99 -0.22 1.45
N LEU A 23 2.22 -0.38 0.37
CA LEU A 23 2.15 0.57 -0.73
C LEU A 23 0.82 1.32 -0.70
N GLY A 24 0.88 2.65 -0.57
CA GLY A 24 -0.27 3.53 -0.66
C GLY A 24 -0.86 3.57 -2.06
N GLY A 25 -1.99 4.26 -2.22
CA GLY A 25 -2.64 4.41 -3.51
C GLY A 25 -3.88 3.53 -3.71
N PHE A 26 -4.63 3.89 -4.74
CA PHE A 26 -5.76 3.12 -5.24
C PHE A 26 -5.72 3.14 -6.77
N PHE A 27 -5.49 2.00 -7.40
CA PHE A 27 -5.01 1.93 -8.79
C PHE A 27 -3.78 2.83 -8.96
N THR A 28 -3.85 3.84 -9.82
CA THR A 28 -2.76 4.80 -10.05
C THR A 28 -2.90 6.09 -9.24
N ALA A 29 -4.06 6.30 -8.57
CA ALA A 29 -4.28 7.52 -7.79
C ALA A 29 -3.51 7.47 -6.47
N GLY A 30 -2.50 8.33 -6.32
CA GLY A 30 -1.70 8.42 -5.10
C GLY A 30 -0.76 7.23 -4.88
N SER A 31 -0.41 6.49 -5.93
CA SER A 31 0.58 5.40 -5.86
C SER A 31 2.00 5.93 -5.81
N PRO A 32 2.87 5.36 -4.96
CA PRO A 32 4.26 5.80 -4.75
C PRO A 32 5.19 5.20 -5.83
N ILE A 33 5.01 5.62 -7.08
CA ILE A 33 5.61 4.99 -8.26
C ILE A 33 7.14 5.14 -8.27
N ARG A 34 7.65 6.33 -7.94
CA ARG A 34 9.10 6.58 -7.97
C ARG A 34 9.85 5.83 -6.89
N LEU A 35 9.27 5.72 -5.70
CA LEU A 35 9.84 4.89 -4.62
C LEU A 35 9.84 3.41 -5.00
N THR A 36 8.78 2.92 -5.64
CA THR A 36 8.71 1.52 -6.06
C THR A 36 9.67 1.22 -7.22
N GLU A 37 9.83 2.16 -8.17
CA GLU A 37 10.84 2.08 -9.23
C GLU A 37 12.26 1.98 -8.64
N ALA A 38 12.58 2.84 -7.66
CA ALA A 38 13.85 2.80 -6.95
C ALA A 38 14.07 1.47 -6.20
N LEU A 39 13.02 0.93 -5.57
CA LEU A 39 13.08 -0.39 -4.92
C LEU A 39 13.29 -1.52 -5.93
N ALA A 40 12.65 -1.47 -7.10
CA ALA A 40 12.87 -2.45 -8.16
C ALA A 40 14.33 -2.44 -8.61
N ASN A 41 14.92 -1.26 -8.77
CA ASN A 41 16.33 -1.09 -9.14
C ASN A 41 17.30 -1.50 -8.00
N GLN A 42 16.95 -1.24 -6.73
CA GLN A 42 17.73 -1.60 -5.56
C GLN A 42 17.85 -3.12 -5.41
N GLY A 43 16.81 -3.88 -5.74
CA GLY A 43 16.86 -5.31 -5.95
C GLY A 43 16.64 -6.19 -4.73
N ALA A 44 16.15 -5.68 -3.59
CA ALA A 44 15.76 -6.48 -2.43
C ALA A 44 14.77 -7.60 -2.80
N LYS A 45 14.92 -8.78 -2.24
CA LYS A 45 14.22 -10.01 -2.64
C LYS A 45 13.26 -10.53 -1.56
N ASN A 46 12.39 -11.45 -1.98
CA ASN A 46 11.44 -12.14 -1.11
C ASN A 46 10.50 -11.20 -0.35
N LEU A 47 10.13 -10.08 -0.95
CA LEU A 47 9.31 -9.05 -0.34
C LEU A 47 7.87 -9.53 -0.08
N THR A 48 7.30 -9.09 1.03
CA THR A 48 5.86 -9.17 1.26
C THR A 48 5.27 -7.79 0.98
N ILE A 49 4.40 -7.69 -0.01
CA ILE A 49 3.76 -6.43 -0.42
C ILE A 49 2.34 -6.36 0.13
N ILE A 50 2.05 -5.33 0.89
CA ILE A 50 0.71 -5.00 1.38
C ILE A 50 0.17 -3.87 0.50
N VAL A 51 -0.89 -4.14 -0.25
CA VAL A 51 -1.46 -3.19 -1.21
C VAL A 51 -2.97 -3.39 -1.32
N GLN A 52 -3.70 -2.36 -1.69
CA GLN A 52 -5.17 -2.46 -1.80
C GLN A 52 -5.58 -3.47 -2.88
N SER A 53 -4.99 -3.41 -4.05
CA SER A 53 -5.27 -4.34 -5.15
C SER A 53 -4.01 -4.65 -5.95
N VAL A 54 -4.04 -5.78 -6.64
CA VAL A 54 -3.05 -6.15 -7.67
C VAL A 54 -3.79 -6.50 -8.95
N GLY A 55 -3.18 -6.27 -10.07
CA GLY A 55 -3.79 -6.58 -11.35
C GLY A 55 -3.49 -5.53 -12.41
N ILE A 56 -4.40 -5.35 -13.36
CA ILE A 56 -4.22 -4.39 -14.45
C ILE A 56 -4.35 -2.97 -13.88
N GLY A 57 -3.35 -2.13 -14.15
CA GLY A 57 -3.30 -0.73 -13.71
C GLY A 57 -2.49 -0.47 -12.43
N ASN A 58 -2.01 -1.50 -11.75
CA ASN A 58 -1.13 -1.34 -10.59
C ASN A 58 0.33 -1.44 -11.04
N TRP A 59 0.83 -0.37 -11.63
CA TRP A 59 2.18 -0.29 -12.18
C TRP A 59 3.26 -0.57 -11.15
N GLU A 60 3.08 -0.05 -9.94
CA GLU A 60 4.03 -0.17 -8.85
C GLU A 60 4.27 -1.64 -8.46
N VAL A 61 3.23 -2.44 -8.32
CA VAL A 61 3.39 -3.86 -7.98
C VAL A 61 3.96 -4.64 -9.17
N ASN A 62 3.54 -4.32 -10.40
CA ASN A 62 4.03 -5.00 -11.60
C ASN A 62 5.55 -4.85 -11.76
N MET A 63 6.15 -3.69 -11.48
CA MET A 63 7.60 -3.51 -11.53
C MET A 63 8.34 -4.53 -10.64
N LEU A 64 7.83 -4.77 -9.44
CA LEU A 64 8.42 -5.73 -8.49
C LEU A 64 8.14 -7.19 -8.88
N LEU A 65 7.03 -7.48 -9.54
CA LEU A 65 6.71 -8.80 -10.07
C LEU A 65 7.58 -9.13 -11.28
N GLU A 66 7.80 -8.19 -12.20
CA GLU A 66 8.66 -8.35 -13.38
C GLU A 66 10.11 -8.67 -12.99
N THR A 67 10.58 -8.13 -11.87
CA THR A 67 11.93 -8.38 -11.34
C THR A 67 12.01 -9.57 -10.36
N HIS A 68 10.90 -10.32 -10.19
CA HIS A 68 10.79 -11.46 -9.26
C HIS A 68 11.27 -11.13 -7.84
N GLN A 69 10.90 -9.95 -7.34
CA GLN A 69 11.24 -9.50 -5.99
C GLN A 69 10.17 -9.87 -4.96
N VAL A 70 8.94 -10.18 -5.40
CA VAL A 70 7.78 -10.42 -4.53
C VAL A 70 7.64 -11.91 -4.22
N ARG A 71 7.60 -12.25 -2.93
CA ARG A 71 7.25 -13.57 -2.43
C ARG A 71 5.77 -13.69 -2.09
N LYS A 72 5.19 -12.63 -1.52
CA LYS A 72 3.80 -12.64 -1.02
C LYS A 72 3.13 -11.30 -1.25
N VAL A 73 1.86 -11.35 -1.58
CA VAL A 73 0.98 -10.17 -1.62
C VAL A 73 -0.13 -10.32 -0.58
N ILE A 74 -0.35 -9.28 0.21
CA ILE A 74 -1.50 -9.13 1.12
C ILE A 74 -2.38 -8.02 0.57
N CYS A 75 -3.61 -8.33 0.17
CA CYS A 75 -4.49 -7.36 -0.47
C CYS A 75 -5.97 -7.62 -0.17
N ASN A 76 -6.84 -6.76 -0.66
CA ASN A 76 -8.27 -7.01 -0.61
C ASN A 76 -8.90 -7.30 -1.98
N TYR A 77 -8.18 -7.04 -3.08
CA TYR A 77 -8.65 -7.29 -4.44
C TYR A 77 -7.52 -7.84 -5.33
N PRO A 78 -7.39 -9.19 -5.44
CA PRO A 78 -6.25 -9.82 -6.10
C PRO A 78 -6.39 -10.00 -7.62
N PHE A 79 -7.61 -9.91 -8.17
CA PHE A 79 -7.88 -10.26 -9.56
C PHE A 79 -8.43 -9.12 -10.38
N PHE A 80 -8.17 -9.18 -11.69
CA PHE A 80 -8.82 -8.27 -12.61
C PHE A 80 -10.20 -8.78 -13.00
N ARG A 81 -11.13 -7.85 -13.26
CA ARG A 81 -12.54 -8.13 -13.52
C ARG A 81 -12.84 -8.83 -14.84
N SER A 82 -11.89 -8.86 -15.78
CA SER A 82 -12.09 -9.44 -17.11
C SER A 82 -11.54 -10.86 -17.18
N ALA A 83 -12.39 -11.84 -17.48
CA ALA A 83 -11.98 -13.22 -17.71
C ALA A 83 -11.05 -13.41 -18.93
N SER A 84 -10.95 -12.40 -19.79
CA SER A 84 -10.12 -12.47 -21.02
C SER A 84 -8.67 -11.96 -20.82
N ARG A 85 -8.35 -11.40 -19.66
CA ARG A 85 -7.01 -10.86 -19.37
C ARG A 85 -6.49 -11.45 -18.06
N VAL A 86 -5.34 -12.08 -18.12
CA VAL A 86 -4.62 -12.62 -16.95
C VAL A 86 -3.47 -11.68 -16.65
N SER A 87 -3.45 -11.11 -15.44
CA SER A 87 -2.37 -10.23 -15.02
C SER A 87 -1.07 -11.01 -14.76
N LEU A 88 0.07 -10.32 -14.73
CA LEU A 88 1.35 -10.93 -14.34
C LEU A 88 1.25 -11.56 -12.94
N PHE A 89 0.60 -10.88 -12.01
CA PHE A 89 0.35 -11.42 -10.67
C PHE A 89 -0.41 -12.75 -10.71
N GLU A 90 -1.50 -12.85 -11.50
CA GLU A 90 -2.25 -14.10 -11.61
C GLU A 90 -1.44 -15.23 -12.26
N GLN A 91 -0.56 -14.89 -13.21
CA GLN A 91 0.35 -15.87 -13.81
C GLN A 91 1.32 -16.44 -12.77
N GLN A 92 2.00 -15.58 -12.02
CA GLN A 92 2.94 -15.98 -10.98
C GLN A 92 2.25 -16.70 -9.80
N LEU A 93 1.04 -16.28 -9.42
CA LEU A 93 0.24 -16.96 -8.40
C LEU A 93 -0.11 -18.40 -8.83
N ARG A 94 -0.57 -18.58 -10.07
CA ARG A 94 -0.89 -19.92 -10.62
C ARG A 94 0.34 -20.81 -10.79
N ALA A 95 1.50 -20.20 -11.05
CA ALA A 95 2.78 -20.90 -11.10
C ALA A 95 3.34 -21.27 -9.72
N GLY A 96 2.74 -20.75 -8.62
CA GLY A 96 3.25 -20.94 -7.25
C GLY A 96 4.49 -20.11 -6.94
N GLU A 97 4.81 -19.10 -7.74
CA GLU A 97 5.94 -18.21 -7.54
C GLU A 97 5.64 -17.12 -6.51
N VAL A 98 4.37 -16.72 -6.36
CA VAL A 98 3.92 -15.69 -5.42
C VAL A 98 2.74 -16.23 -4.60
N GLU A 99 2.76 -16.00 -3.30
CA GLU A 99 1.65 -16.27 -2.39
C GLU A 99 0.66 -15.08 -2.36
N CYS A 100 -0.62 -15.38 -2.10
CA CYS A 100 -1.64 -14.34 -1.94
C CYS A 100 -2.44 -14.55 -0.66
N GLU A 101 -2.58 -13.48 0.12
CA GLU A 101 -3.46 -13.44 1.28
C GLU A 101 -4.50 -12.33 1.09
N VAL A 102 -5.79 -12.68 1.20
CA VAL A 102 -6.89 -11.77 0.88
C VAL A 102 -7.71 -11.47 2.13
N TYR A 103 -7.97 -10.20 2.36
CA TYR A 103 -8.85 -9.73 3.43
C TYR A 103 -10.02 -8.91 2.88
N PRO A 104 -11.20 -8.96 3.51
CA PRO A 104 -12.26 -7.99 3.25
C PRO A 104 -11.72 -6.56 3.45
N LEU A 105 -12.11 -5.61 2.59
CA LEU A 105 -11.54 -4.26 2.57
C LEU A 105 -11.54 -3.58 3.93
N GLY A 106 -12.68 -3.60 4.64
CA GLY A 106 -12.76 -2.98 5.96
C GLY A 106 -11.81 -3.62 6.97
N THR A 107 -11.72 -4.95 6.98
CA THR A 107 -10.78 -5.70 7.83
C THR A 107 -9.33 -5.35 7.47
N PHE A 108 -8.99 -5.29 6.18
CA PHE A 108 -7.66 -4.93 5.71
C PHE A 108 -7.21 -3.56 6.24
N ILE A 109 -8.06 -2.55 6.13
CA ILE A 109 -7.76 -1.19 6.61
C ILE A 109 -7.67 -1.14 8.13
N GLU A 110 -8.58 -1.80 8.86
CA GLU A 110 -8.53 -1.84 10.32
C GLU A 110 -7.29 -2.56 10.85
N LYS A 111 -6.77 -3.58 10.13
CA LYS A 111 -5.50 -4.25 10.48
C LYS A 111 -4.32 -3.29 10.40
N LEU A 112 -4.24 -2.43 9.38
CA LEU A 112 -3.23 -1.40 9.23
C LEU A 112 -3.38 -0.31 10.31
N ARG A 113 -4.62 0.17 10.51
CA ARG A 113 -4.91 1.18 11.53
C ARG A 113 -4.59 0.67 12.93
N ALA A 114 -4.91 -0.58 13.24
CA ALA A 114 -4.55 -1.22 14.51
C ALA A 114 -3.02 -1.28 14.69
N GLY A 115 -2.28 -1.66 13.65
CA GLY A 115 -0.81 -1.68 13.67
C GLY A 115 -0.23 -0.31 14.01
N GLY A 116 -0.68 0.74 13.32
CA GLY A 116 -0.26 2.12 13.57
C GLY A 116 -0.66 2.67 14.94
N ALA A 117 -1.69 2.12 15.55
CA ALA A 117 -2.15 2.51 16.90
C ALA A 117 -1.53 1.66 18.03
N GLY A 118 -0.67 0.69 17.71
CA GLY A 118 -0.11 -0.24 18.69
C GLY A 118 -1.13 -1.24 19.26
N ILE A 119 -2.25 -1.47 18.54
CA ILE A 119 -3.29 -2.45 18.91
C ILE A 119 -2.94 -3.78 18.27
N ALA A 120 -2.72 -4.82 19.08
CA ALA A 120 -2.26 -6.12 18.60
C ALA A 120 -3.27 -6.85 17.70
N GLY A 121 -4.56 -6.61 17.92
CA GLY A 121 -5.65 -7.22 17.14
C GLY A 121 -7.00 -6.71 17.60
N PHE A 122 -8.04 -7.05 16.87
CA PHE A 122 -9.41 -6.63 17.14
C PHE A 122 -10.40 -7.72 16.70
N TYR A 123 -11.60 -7.68 17.24
CA TYR A 123 -12.68 -8.56 16.86
C TYR A 123 -13.62 -7.91 15.83
N THR A 124 -13.93 -8.62 14.75
CA THR A 124 -14.86 -8.17 13.71
C THR A 124 -15.86 -9.27 13.36
N PRO A 125 -17.13 -8.92 13.06
CA PRO A 125 -18.10 -9.90 12.57
C PRO A 125 -17.91 -10.22 11.09
N THR A 126 -17.06 -9.47 10.38
CA THR A 126 -16.81 -9.65 8.95
C THR A 126 -16.07 -10.96 8.70
N GLY A 127 -16.64 -11.82 7.86
CA GLY A 127 -16.05 -13.12 7.51
C GLY A 127 -16.53 -14.30 8.35
N VAL A 128 -17.32 -14.08 9.40
CA VAL A 128 -17.93 -15.18 10.17
C VAL A 128 -18.75 -16.08 9.24
N GLY A 129 -18.56 -17.41 9.37
CA GLY A 129 -19.23 -18.40 8.53
C GLY A 129 -18.71 -18.52 7.10
N THR A 130 -17.55 -17.94 6.79
CA THR A 130 -16.90 -18.04 5.49
C THR A 130 -15.48 -18.63 5.62
N LEU A 131 -14.81 -18.89 4.49
CA LEU A 131 -13.41 -19.34 4.46
C LEU A 131 -12.45 -18.40 5.21
N VAL A 132 -12.82 -17.12 5.34
CA VAL A 132 -12.04 -16.13 6.10
C VAL A 132 -11.94 -16.49 7.58
N ALA A 133 -12.89 -17.25 8.11
CA ALA A 133 -12.92 -17.66 9.52
C ALA A 133 -12.00 -18.87 9.84
N GLU A 134 -11.53 -19.58 8.81
CA GLU A 134 -10.74 -20.79 9.03
C GLU A 134 -9.45 -20.51 9.80
N GLY A 135 -9.23 -21.27 10.87
CA GLY A 135 -8.04 -21.14 11.72
C GLY A 135 -8.01 -19.92 12.65
N LYS A 136 -9.06 -19.07 12.64
CA LYS A 136 -9.12 -17.88 13.50
C LYS A 136 -9.89 -18.13 14.79
N GLU A 137 -9.47 -17.44 15.85
CA GLU A 137 -10.22 -17.42 17.11
C GLU A 137 -11.59 -16.75 16.90
N CYS A 138 -12.66 -17.41 17.35
CA CYS A 138 -14.01 -16.89 17.38
C CYS A 138 -14.44 -16.55 18.80
N ARG A 139 -15.14 -15.45 19.00
CA ARG A 139 -15.71 -15.06 20.27
C ARG A 139 -17.10 -14.46 20.11
N VAL A 140 -18.00 -14.76 21.04
CA VAL A 140 -19.35 -14.20 21.05
C VAL A 140 -19.40 -12.97 21.96
N PHE A 141 -19.92 -11.86 21.45
CA PHE A 141 -20.24 -10.65 22.19
C PHE A 141 -21.69 -10.25 21.91
N ASN A 142 -22.50 -10.12 22.95
CA ASN A 142 -23.92 -9.73 22.83
C ASN A 142 -24.67 -10.59 21.78
N ASP A 143 -24.57 -11.90 21.93
CA ASP A 143 -25.20 -12.93 21.07
C ASP A 143 -24.79 -12.88 19.59
N LYS A 144 -23.70 -12.20 19.27
CA LYS A 144 -23.13 -12.11 17.92
C LYS A 144 -21.70 -12.62 17.91
N GLU A 145 -21.38 -13.47 16.91
CA GLU A 145 -20.07 -14.04 16.73
C GLU A 145 -19.12 -13.08 16.01
N TYR A 146 -17.84 -13.10 16.42
CA TYR A 146 -16.75 -12.26 15.90
C TYR A 146 -15.50 -13.10 15.71
N LEU A 147 -14.68 -12.75 14.74
CA LEU A 147 -13.34 -13.29 14.48
C LEU A 147 -12.27 -12.35 15.04
N LEU A 148 -11.22 -12.91 15.62
CA LEU A 148 -10.02 -12.17 15.94
C LEU A 148 -9.20 -11.93 14.66
N GLU A 149 -8.89 -10.68 14.39
CA GLU A 149 -7.95 -10.25 13.35
C GLU A 149 -6.72 -9.59 14.00
N LEU A 150 -5.53 -10.09 13.65
CA LEU A 150 -4.27 -9.50 14.13
C LEU A 150 -3.91 -8.29 13.29
N ALA A 151 -3.26 -7.31 13.90
CA ALA A 151 -2.77 -6.12 13.24
C ALA A 151 -1.76 -6.43 12.14
N LEU A 152 -1.62 -5.51 11.16
CA LEU A 152 -0.54 -5.48 10.19
C LEU A 152 0.40 -4.33 10.53
N SER A 153 1.67 -4.66 10.78
CA SER A 153 2.73 -3.70 11.11
C SER A 153 3.92 -3.94 10.18
N PRO A 154 3.90 -3.37 8.96
CA PRO A 154 4.97 -3.55 7.99
C PRO A 154 6.28 -2.88 8.43
N ASP A 155 7.39 -3.34 7.88
CA ASP A 155 8.71 -2.73 8.11
C ASP A 155 8.78 -1.34 7.47
N PHE A 156 8.25 -1.23 6.25
CA PHE A 156 8.22 0.01 5.48
C PHE A 156 6.81 0.32 4.97
N ALA A 157 6.53 1.62 4.82
CA ALA A 157 5.42 2.10 4.01
C ALA A 157 5.93 3.10 2.97
N PHE A 158 5.52 2.93 1.72
CA PHE A 158 5.73 3.91 0.67
C PHE A 158 4.41 4.59 0.38
N VAL A 159 4.39 5.91 0.44
CA VAL A 159 3.20 6.72 0.22
C VAL A 159 3.49 7.88 -0.73
N HIS A 160 2.45 8.31 -1.45
CA HIS A 160 2.54 9.47 -2.33
C HIS A 160 1.66 10.59 -1.78
N ALA A 161 2.21 11.82 -1.70
CA ALA A 161 1.46 12.99 -1.29
C ALA A 161 1.64 14.18 -2.26
N TYR A 162 0.63 15.03 -2.33
CA TYR A 162 0.69 16.26 -3.12
C TYR A 162 1.71 17.23 -2.56
N LYS A 163 1.79 17.36 -1.24
CA LYS A 163 2.70 18.28 -0.57
C LYS A 163 3.22 17.64 0.72
N GLY A 164 4.50 17.86 1.00
CA GLY A 164 5.11 17.50 2.27
C GLY A 164 6.11 18.56 2.71
N ASP A 165 6.35 18.65 4.02
CA ASP A 165 7.43 19.47 4.57
C ASP A 165 8.60 18.60 5.06
N SER A 166 9.72 19.25 5.37
CA SER A 166 10.91 18.54 5.86
C SER A 166 10.75 17.96 7.28
N TYR A 167 9.62 18.17 7.95
CA TYR A 167 9.26 17.51 9.21
C TYR A 167 8.40 16.26 9.02
N GLY A 168 8.00 15.97 7.76
CA GLY A 168 7.21 14.80 7.39
C GLY A 168 5.70 15.02 7.43
N ASN A 169 5.21 16.25 7.62
CA ASN A 169 3.78 16.52 7.51
C ASN A 169 3.35 16.41 6.06
N LEU A 170 2.24 15.68 5.80
CA LEU A 170 1.76 15.41 4.44
C LEU A 170 0.35 15.96 4.21
N VAL A 171 0.15 16.46 2.99
CA VAL A 171 -1.15 16.87 2.47
C VAL A 171 -1.42 16.09 1.18
N TYR A 172 -2.50 15.34 1.14
CA TYR A 172 -2.97 14.65 -0.06
C TYR A 172 -3.96 15.53 -0.82
N ARG A 173 -4.15 15.24 -2.11
CA ARG A 173 -5.09 15.97 -2.95
C ARG A 173 -6.14 15.01 -3.50
N GLU A 174 -7.42 15.38 -3.35
CA GLU A 174 -8.56 14.67 -3.90
C GLU A 174 -8.53 13.17 -3.55
N THR A 175 -8.80 12.30 -4.53
CA THR A 175 -8.83 10.85 -4.35
C THR A 175 -7.45 10.21 -4.09
N SER A 176 -6.35 10.94 -4.31
CA SER A 176 -5.00 10.46 -3.97
C SER A 176 -4.78 10.29 -2.47
N ARG A 177 -5.68 10.80 -1.63
CA ARG A 177 -5.63 10.53 -0.19
C ARG A 177 -5.84 9.05 0.11
N ASN A 178 -6.90 8.45 -0.42
CA ASN A 178 -7.29 7.04 -0.29
C ASN A 178 -6.67 6.31 0.93
N TYR A 179 -5.83 5.28 0.72
CA TYR A 179 -5.21 4.46 1.78
C TYR A 179 -3.86 4.98 2.28
N ASN A 180 -3.35 6.08 1.69
CA ASN A 180 -2.04 6.62 2.04
C ASN A 180 -1.88 6.95 3.53
N PRO A 181 -2.86 7.57 4.24
CA PRO A 181 -2.73 7.84 5.66
C PRO A 181 -2.58 6.57 6.51
N GLU A 182 -3.41 5.55 6.25
CA GLU A 182 -3.40 4.30 7.01
C GLU A 182 -2.12 3.52 6.76
N MET A 183 -1.63 3.47 5.52
CA MET A 183 -0.33 2.88 5.19
C MET A 183 0.80 3.60 5.91
N ALA A 184 0.83 4.96 5.84
CA ALA A 184 1.85 5.75 6.51
C ALA A 184 1.91 5.54 8.02
N MET A 185 0.75 5.36 8.67
CA MET A 185 0.69 5.18 10.12
C MET A 185 1.09 3.76 10.56
N SER A 186 0.97 2.76 9.69
CA SER A 186 1.10 1.35 10.07
C SER A 186 2.54 0.86 10.17
N ALA A 187 3.49 1.50 9.50
CA ALA A 187 4.86 1.01 9.32
C ALA A 187 5.85 1.51 10.37
N ASN A 188 6.95 0.76 10.55
CA ASN A 188 8.09 1.19 11.34
C ASN A 188 8.82 2.38 10.69
N ILE A 189 8.98 2.35 9.35
CA ILE A 189 9.60 3.41 8.56
C ILE A 189 8.67 3.78 7.40
N THR A 190 8.18 5.01 7.41
CA THR A 190 7.39 5.55 6.31
C THR A 190 8.24 6.49 5.47
N ILE A 191 8.24 6.23 4.15
CA ILE A 191 8.90 7.01 3.13
C ILE A 191 7.81 7.65 2.26
N ALA A 192 7.80 8.96 2.17
CA ALA A 192 6.83 9.70 1.38
C ALA A 192 7.51 10.34 0.16
N GLU A 193 7.06 10.00 -1.04
CA GLU A 193 7.35 10.83 -2.22
C GLU A 193 6.32 11.95 -2.31
N VAL A 194 6.78 13.16 -2.60
CA VAL A 194 5.92 14.35 -2.65
C VAL A 194 6.12 15.14 -3.94
N GLU A 195 5.03 15.64 -4.53
CA GLU A 195 5.11 16.51 -5.71
C GLU A 195 5.71 17.88 -5.32
N ASN A 196 5.42 18.37 -4.13
CA ASN A 196 5.87 19.66 -3.62
C ASN A 196 6.48 19.51 -2.23
N LEU A 197 7.80 19.64 -2.16
CA LEU A 197 8.51 19.72 -0.88
C LEU A 197 8.60 21.20 -0.47
N VAL A 198 8.04 21.52 0.68
CA VAL A 198 7.98 22.90 1.19
C VAL A 198 8.77 23.04 2.50
N GLY A 199 9.03 24.28 2.89
CA GLY A 199 9.69 24.62 4.14
C GLY A 199 8.83 24.34 5.38
N PRO A 200 9.46 24.22 6.57
CA PRO A 200 8.75 24.09 7.82
C PRO A 200 7.82 25.31 8.07
N GLY A 201 6.55 25.03 8.42
CA GLY A 201 5.55 26.07 8.68
C GLY A 201 4.80 26.58 7.44
N GLU A 202 5.15 26.11 6.23
CA GLU A 202 4.42 26.48 5.01
C GLU A 202 3.15 25.63 4.78
N ILE A 203 3.01 24.52 5.48
CA ILE A 203 1.75 23.78 5.54
C ILE A 203 0.91 24.34 6.69
N ASN A 204 -0.31 24.78 6.39
CA ASN A 204 -1.26 25.16 7.44
C ASN A 204 -1.52 23.94 8.34
N PRO A 205 -1.32 24.03 9.67
CA PRO A 205 -1.52 22.92 10.61
C PRO A 205 -2.90 22.25 10.49
N ASP A 206 -3.95 23.03 10.19
CA ASP A 206 -5.31 22.52 10.02
C ASP A 206 -5.51 21.72 8.72
N GLN A 207 -4.55 21.75 7.81
CA GLN A 207 -4.57 21.03 6.56
C GLN A 207 -3.69 19.78 6.53
N VAL A 208 -2.99 19.49 7.62
CA VAL A 208 -2.16 18.28 7.71
C VAL A 208 -3.06 17.05 7.75
N HIS A 209 -2.89 16.16 6.76
CA HIS A 209 -3.63 14.91 6.68
C HIS A 209 -2.90 13.77 7.38
N THR A 210 -1.58 13.64 7.20
CA THR A 210 -0.72 12.73 7.94
C THR A 210 0.32 13.54 8.71
N PRO A 211 0.28 13.51 10.06
CA PRO A 211 1.28 14.17 10.88
C PRO A 211 2.68 13.59 10.69
N GLY A 212 3.68 14.47 10.70
CA GLY A 212 5.07 14.09 10.50
C GLY A 212 5.60 13.02 11.46
N ILE A 213 4.98 12.85 12.63
CA ILE A 213 5.38 11.79 13.58
C ILE A 213 5.40 10.40 12.94
N PHE A 214 4.56 10.15 11.94
CA PHE A 214 4.45 8.87 11.22
C PHE A 214 5.37 8.75 10.01
N VAL A 215 6.06 9.83 9.59
CA VAL A 215 6.83 9.85 8.35
C VAL A 215 8.31 10.09 8.66
N GLN A 216 9.17 9.14 8.36
CA GLN A 216 10.59 9.20 8.66
C GLN A 216 11.40 9.82 7.52
N ARG A 217 10.93 9.69 6.26
CA ARG A 217 11.65 10.18 5.08
C ARG A 217 10.68 10.86 4.11
N VAL A 218 11.11 11.99 3.56
CA VAL A 218 10.36 12.72 2.54
C VAL A 218 11.30 13.01 1.37
N VAL A 219 10.88 12.68 0.16
CA VAL A 219 11.65 12.95 -1.06
C VAL A 219 10.77 13.65 -2.08
N LYS A 220 11.31 14.72 -2.70
CA LYS A 220 10.62 15.40 -3.80
C LYS A 220 10.74 14.58 -5.08
N VAL A 221 9.63 14.41 -5.78
CA VAL A 221 9.59 13.73 -7.08
C VAL A 221 8.78 14.54 -8.07
N ASP A 222 9.12 14.39 -9.36
CA ASP A 222 8.23 14.80 -10.44
C ASP A 222 7.22 13.67 -10.67
N ARG A 223 5.94 14.03 -10.68
CA ARG A 223 4.88 13.05 -10.93
C ARG A 223 5.08 12.45 -12.32
N PRO A 224 5.15 11.13 -12.47
CA PRO A 224 5.19 10.54 -13.80
C PRO A 224 3.87 10.82 -14.53
N ASP A 225 3.95 11.18 -15.80
CA ASP A 225 2.79 11.18 -16.69
C ASP A 225 2.40 9.73 -16.94
N ILE A 226 1.42 9.24 -16.19
CA ILE A 226 0.88 7.91 -16.38
C ILE A 226 -0.30 8.06 -17.34
N ASP A 227 -0.10 7.66 -18.56
CA ASP A 227 -1.19 7.48 -19.52
C ASP A 227 -1.95 6.21 -19.13
N VAL A 228 -3.01 6.39 -18.34
CA VAL A 228 -3.94 5.30 -18.00
C VAL A 228 -4.95 5.15 -19.14
N THR A 229 -4.47 4.84 -20.31
CA THR A 229 -5.34 4.43 -21.41
C THR A 229 -5.82 3.01 -21.09
N ILE A 230 -6.96 2.92 -20.44
CA ILE A 230 -7.71 1.65 -20.39
C ILE A 230 -8.25 1.46 -21.81
N GLU A 231 -7.53 0.74 -22.65
CA GLU A 231 -8.06 0.29 -23.93
C GLU A 231 -9.23 -0.65 -23.66
N VAL A 232 -10.43 -0.09 -23.61
CA VAL A 232 -11.67 -0.87 -23.65
C VAL A 232 -11.88 -1.22 -25.13
N SER A 233 -11.70 -2.50 -25.49
CA SER A 233 -11.97 -2.91 -26.87
C SER A 233 -13.45 -2.66 -27.21
N PRO A 234 -13.78 -2.26 -28.46
CA PRO A 234 -15.17 -1.98 -28.87
C PRO A 234 -16.14 -3.16 -28.63
N GLU A 235 -15.63 -4.38 -28.58
CA GLU A 235 -16.41 -5.60 -28.30
C GLU A 235 -16.88 -5.70 -26.83
N GLN A 236 -16.27 -4.96 -25.91
CA GLN A 236 -16.61 -4.95 -24.48
C GLN A 236 -17.64 -3.87 -24.10
N MET A 237 -18.01 -3.00 -25.05
CA MET A 237 -19.04 -1.99 -24.84
C MET A 237 -20.47 -2.47 -25.17
N ASN A 238 -20.63 -3.68 -25.72
CA ASN A 238 -21.90 -4.20 -26.20
C ASN A 238 -22.44 -5.42 -25.41
N THR A 239 -21.92 -5.68 -24.22
CA THR A 239 -22.42 -6.66 -23.25
C THR A 239 -22.70 -5.99 -21.91
#